data_389ee16ea81d2b651658f4d5f6d2b66d
#
_entry.id   389ee16ea81d2b651658f4d5f6d2b66d
#
_cell.length_a   1.000
_cell.length_b   1.000
_cell.length_c   1.000
_cell.angle_alpha   90.00
_cell.angle_beta   90.00
_cell.angle_gamma   90.00
#
_symmetry.space_group_name_H-M   'P 1'
#
loop_
_entity.id
_entity.type
_entity.pdbx_description
1 polymer ?
#
loop_
_entity_poly.entity_id
_entity_poly.type
_entity_poly.pdbx_seq_one_letter_code
_entity_poly.pdbx_strand_id
1 'polypeptide(L)'
;MDIPTPSRTFDITVDGEEKTITMSYGLFNEIMRVIPSPELIASLIVTDADLRDYVIRRMLTGNKKVTTDADLVDPFDLDIDMDRVDELVAWVAEHVLHFFMKSAAKTAKIGEKYQGTVEELTRLSQSQTGAEN
;
A
#
# COMPACT_ATOMS: atom_id res chain seq x y z
N MET A 1 -15.80 4.72 13.59
CA MET A 1 -14.58 3.95 13.86
C MET A 1 -13.36 4.78 13.46
N ASP A 2 -12.45 4.95 14.39
CA ASP A 2 -11.22 5.68 14.12
C ASP A 2 -10.20 4.74 13.48
N ILE A 3 -9.68 5.15 12.33
CA ILE A 3 -8.63 4.40 11.63
C ILE A 3 -7.29 4.97 12.09
N PRO A 4 -6.43 4.14 12.71
CA PRO A 4 -5.11 4.61 13.13
C PRO A 4 -4.32 5.18 11.94
N THR A 5 -3.60 6.27 12.17
CA THR A 5 -2.77 6.91 11.15
C THR A 5 -1.31 6.61 11.45
N PRO A 6 -0.59 5.88 10.59
CA PRO A 6 0.82 5.61 10.80
C PRO A 6 1.66 6.87 10.64
N SER A 7 2.85 6.89 11.25
CA SER A 7 3.80 7.98 11.06
C SER A 7 4.18 8.12 9.60
N ARG A 8 4.30 9.35 9.12
CA ARG A 8 4.72 9.63 7.74
C ARG A 8 6.18 9.26 7.50
N THR A 9 7.01 9.27 8.55
CA THR A 9 8.43 9.02 8.45
C THR A 9 8.85 7.83 9.32
N PHE A 10 9.96 7.22 8.94
CA PHE A 10 10.58 6.12 9.67
C PHE A 10 12.09 6.34 9.68
N ASP A 11 12.69 6.33 10.86
CA ASP A 11 14.15 6.50 11.03
C ASP A 11 14.83 5.14 11.16
N ILE A 12 15.90 4.95 10.42
CA ILE A 12 16.67 3.72 10.44
C ILE A 12 18.17 4.05 10.30
N THR A 13 19.01 3.32 11.02
CA THR A 13 20.45 3.43 10.89
C THR A 13 20.96 2.35 9.94
N VAL A 14 21.68 2.77 8.90
CA VAL A 14 22.26 1.89 7.87
C VAL A 14 23.73 2.19 7.76
N ASP A 15 24.59 1.18 7.94
CA ASP A 15 26.04 1.34 7.91
C ASP A 15 26.55 2.45 8.84
N GLY A 16 25.91 2.59 10.01
CA GLY A 16 26.27 3.62 11.00
C GLY A 16 25.71 5.01 10.72
N GLU A 17 25.00 5.22 9.61
CA GLU A 17 24.37 6.49 9.27
C GLU A 17 22.86 6.44 9.50
N GLU A 18 22.35 7.46 10.19
CA GLU A 18 20.91 7.58 10.37
C GLU A 18 20.24 8.12 9.12
N LYS A 19 19.19 7.42 8.67
CA LYS A 19 18.40 7.80 7.51
C LYS A 19 16.93 7.92 7.90
N THR A 20 16.25 8.88 7.32
CA THR A 20 14.80 9.06 7.47
C THR A 20 14.10 8.70 6.17
N ILE A 21 13.20 7.73 6.22
CA ILE A 21 12.38 7.33 5.09
C ILE A 21 11.04 8.05 5.21
N THR A 22 10.62 8.74 4.15
CA THR A 22 9.32 9.40 4.09
C THR A 22 8.40 8.59 3.17
N MET A 23 7.23 8.24 3.65
CA MET A 23 6.23 7.54 2.82
C MET A 23 5.58 8.56 1.90
N SER A 24 6.16 8.74 0.71
CA SER A 24 5.62 9.58 -0.34
C SER A 24 4.60 8.80 -1.19
N TYR A 25 3.79 9.52 -1.96
CA TYR A 25 2.86 8.89 -2.90
C TYR A 25 3.58 7.96 -3.87
N GLY A 26 4.70 8.40 -4.43
CA GLY A 26 5.47 7.59 -5.40
C GLY A 26 5.99 6.31 -4.79
N LEU A 27 6.57 6.38 -3.60
CA LEU A 27 7.09 5.21 -2.89
C LEU A 27 5.97 4.26 -2.52
N PHE A 28 4.87 4.79 -1.99
CA PHE A 28 3.69 4.01 -1.64
C PHE A 28 3.12 3.30 -2.88
N ASN A 29 3.02 4.01 -4.00
CA ASN A 29 2.49 3.47 -5.25
C ASN A 29 3.33 2.31 -5.78
N GLU A 30 4.66 2.40 -5.67
CA GLU A 30 5.56 1.31 -6.05
C GLU A 30 5.33 0.06 -5.20
N ILE A 31 5.10 0.25 -3.91
CA ILE A 31 4.77 -0.86 -3.01
C ILE A 31 3.42 -1.49 -3.39
N MET A 32 2.41 -0.66 -3.64
CA MET A 32 1.07 -1.15 -3.97
C MET A 32 1.02 -1.96 -5.26
N ARG A 33 1.94 -1.71 -6.20
CA ARG A 33 2.00 -2.46 -7.46
C ARG A 33 2.30 -3.94 -7.27
N VAL A 34 3.02 -4.30 -6.21
CA VAL A 34 3.47 -5.67 -5.97
C VAL A 34 2.62 -6.39 -4.91
N ILE A 35 1.66 -5.71 -4.30
CA ILE A 35 0.79 -6.29 -3.28
C ILE A 35 -0.50 -6.78 -3.93
N PRO A 36 -0.73 -8.12 -3.98
CA PRO A 36 -1.94 -8.66 -4.62
C PRO A 36 -3.21 -8.41 -3.81
N SER A 37 -3.10 -8.39 -2.49
CA SER A 37 -4.25 -8.24 -1.58
C SER A 37 -3.88 -7.35 -0.41
N PRO A 38 -4.14 -6.02 -0.51
CA PRO A 38 -3.75 -5.07 0.55
C PRO A 38 -4.31 -5.42 1.93
N GLU A 39 -5.52 -5.97 2.00
CA GLU A 39 -6.18 -6.39 3.24
C GLU A 39 -5.43 -7.51 3.96
N LEU A 40 -4.59 -8.26 3.24
CA LEU A 40 -3.83 -9.39 3.79
C LEU A 40 -2.35 -9.06 3.99
N ILE A 41 -1.98 -7.79 3.89
CA ILE A 41 -0.56 -7.39 3.92
C ILE A 41 0.18 -7.90 5.16
N ALA A 42 -0.45 -7.86 6.33
CA ALA A 42 0.18 -8.32 7.58
C ALA A 42 0.59 -9.79 7.51
N SER A 43 -0.24 -10.62 6.87
CA SER A 43 0.06 -12.04 6.66
C SER A 43 1.05 -12.25 5.52
N LEU A 44 0.86 -11.57 4.40
CA LEU A 44 1.70 -11.71 3.22
C LEU A 44 3.15 -11.35 3.50
N ILE A 45 3.38 -10.30 4.28
CA ILE A 45 4.73 -9.81 4.56
C ILE A 45 5.53 -10.81 5.41
N VAL A 46 4.85 -11.67 6.17
CA VAL A 46 5.48 -12.72 6.95
C VAL A 46 5.70 -13.98 6.11
N THR A 47 4.73 -14.33 5.26
CA THR A 47 4.72 -15.60 4.53
C THR A 47 5.38 -15.55 3.16
N ASP A 48 5.38 -14.37 2.51
CA ASP A 48 5.95 -14.17 1.17
C ASP A 48 7.32 -13.49 1.30
N ALA A 49 8.39 -14.29 1.26
CA ALA A 49 9.76 -13.79 1.41
C ALA A 49 10.16 -12.85 0.27
N ASP A 50 9.70 -13.10 -0.94
CA ASP A 50 10.04 -12.25 -2.10
C ASP A 50 9.38 -10.87 -1.97
N LEU A 51 8.14 -10.83 -1.53
CA LEU A 51 7.44 -9.58 -1.28
C LEU A 51 8.13 -8.78 -0.17
N ARG A 52 8.44 -9.45 0.94
CA ARG A 52 9.13 -8.81 2.07
C ARG A 52 10.48 -8.25 1.64
N ASP A 53 11.26 -9.01 0.90
CA ASP A 53 12.57 -8.59 0.40
C ASP A 53 12.45 -7.37 -0.51
N TYR A 54 11.50 -7.37 -1.42
CA TYR A 54 11.25 -6.23 -2.30
C TYR A 54 10.89 -4.97 -1.51
N VAL A 55 10.00 -5.11 -0.51
CA VAL A 55 9.58 -3.99 0.34
C VAL A 55 10.79 -3.39 1.07
N ILE A 56 11.64 -4.23 1.65
CA ILE A 56 12.85 -3.78 2.35
C ILE A 56 13.78 -3.04 1.38
N ARG A 57 14.07 -3.62 0.24
CA ARG A 57 14.94 -3.02 -0.78
C ARG A 57 14.39 -1.67 -1.24
N ARG A 58 13.10 -1.61 -1.53
CA ARG A 58 12.46 -0.38 -2.00
C ARG A 58 12.50 0.71 -0.95
N MET A 59 12.22 0.38 0.31
CA MET A 59 12.24 1.36 1.41
C MET A 59 13.64 1.90 1.65
N LEU A 60 14.65 1.05 1.64
CA LEU A 60 16.06 1.46 1.86
C LEU A 60 16.60 2.27 0.67
N THR A 61 16.12 2.03 -0.52
CA THR A 61 16.45 2.85 -1.69
C THR A 61 15.80 4.24 -1.59
N GLY A 62 14.65 4.33 -0.93
CA GLY A 62 13.94 5.58 -0.72
C GLY A 62 13.25 6.10 -1.98
N ASN A 63 13.13 7.42 -2.09
CA ASN A 63 12.42 8.09 -3.17
C ASN A 63 13.22 8.19 -4.48
N LYS A 64 14.34 7.50 -4.57
CA LYS A 64 15.16 7.48 -5.75
C LYS A 64 14.44 6.77 -6.88
N LYS A 65 14.48 7.38 -8.08
CA LYS A 65 13.86 6.79 -9.26
C LYS A 65 14.66 5.56 -9.69
N VAL A 66 13.95 4.45 -9.90
CA VAL A 66 14.55 3.15 -10.22
C VAL A 66 13.92 2.65 -11.52
N THR A 67 14.76 2.30 -12.50
CA THR A 67 14.29 1.77 -13.79
C THR A 67 14.23 0.25 -13.81
N THR A 68 15.10 -0.42 -13.04
CA THR A 68 15.12 -1.88 -12.91
C THR A 68 15.33 -2.28 -11.46
N ASP A 69 14.96 -3.49 -11.10
CA ASP A 69 15.16 -4.03 -9.74
C ASP A 69 16.64 -4.10 -9.35
N ALA A 70 17.55 -4.17 -10.34
CA ALA A 70 18.99 -4.17 -10.09
C ALA A 70 19.49 -2.85 -9.48
N ASP A 71 18.74 -1.76 -9.64
CA ASP A 71 19.07 -0.45 -9.07
C ASP A 71 18.64 -0.32 -7.61
N LEU A 72 17.88 -1.29 -7.10
CA LEU A 72 17.48 -1.31 -5.69
C LEU A 72 18.67 -1.71 -4.81
N VAL A 73 18.74 -1.07 -3.64
CA VAL A 73 19.75 -1.40 -2.63
C VAL A 73 19.58 -2.86 -2.21
N ASP A 74 20.70 -3.58 -2.07
CA ASP A 74 20.70 -4.95 -1.56
C ASP A 74 20.95 -4.92 -0.06
N PRO A 75 19.94 -5.26 0.79
CA PRO A 75 20.12 -5.21 2.23
C PRO A 75 21.12 -6.24 2.76
N PHE A 76 21.45 -7.26 1.99
CA PHE A 76 22.43 -8.27 2.37
C PHE A 76 23.83 -7.65 2.56
N ASP A 77 24.15 -6.60 1.80
CA ASP A 77 25.44 -5.94 1.85
C ASP A 77 25.47 -4.78 2.85
N LEU A 78 24.39 -4.55 3.60
CA LEU A 78 24.25 -3.42 4.52
C LEU A 78 24.26 -3.88 5.97
N ASP A 79 24.86 -3.06 6.84
CA ASP A 79 24.82 -3.26 8.29
C ASP A 79 23.54 -2.58 8.82
N ILE A 80 22.51 -3.40 9.10
CA ILE A 80 21.21 -2.94 9.57
C ILE A 80 20.77 -3.84 10.72
N ASP A 81 20.22 -3.22 11.78
CA ASP A 81 19.64 -3.96 12.88
C ASP A 81 18.39 -4.74 12.41
N MET A 82 18.39 -6.04 12.67
CA MET A 82 17.29 -6.92 12.26
C MET A 82 15.96 -6.53 12.89
N ASP A 83 15.95 -6.14 14.16
CA ASP A 83 14.73 -5.70 14.84
C ASP A 83 14.18 -4.43 14.20
N ARG A 84 15.08 -3.54 13.76
CA ARG A 84 14.66 -2.31 13.10
C ARG A 84 14.11 -2.55 11.71
N VAL A 85 14.65 -3.53 10.98
CA VAL A 85 14.10 -3.97 9.69
C VAL A 85 12.69 -4.52 9.88
N ASP A 86 12.48 -5.30 10.93
CA ASP A 86 11.16 -5.86 11.24
C ASP A 86 10.14 -4.75 11.53
N GLU A 87 10.54 -3.72 12.28
CA GLU A 87 9.71 -2.54 12.52
C GLU A 87 9.43 -1.75 11.24
N LEU A 88 10.40 -1.66 10.33
CA LEU A 88 10.24 -1.01 9.03
C LEU A 88 9.14 -1.71 8.20
N VAL A 89 9.20 -3.03 8.14
CA VAL A 89 8.22 -3.84 7.42
C VAL A 89 6.83 -3.66 8.02
N ALA A 90 6.72 -3.64 9.35
CA ALA A 90 5.47 -3.38 10.06
C ALA A 90 4.92 -1.98 9.75
N TRP A 91 5.79 -0.99 9.70
CA TRP A 91 5.41 0.38 9.36
C TRP A 91 4.84 0.49 7.95
N VAL A 92 5.44 -0.21 6.97
CA VAL A 92 4.91 -0.27 5.61
C VAL A 92 3.54 -0.95 5.59
N ALA A 93 3.39 -2.06 6.30
CA ALA A 93 2.12 -2.77 6.39
C ALA A 93 1.02 -1.87 6.98
N GLU A 94 1.33 -1.07 7.98
CA GLU A 94 0.39 -0.12 8.57
C GLU A 94 -0.07 0.92 7.55
N HIS A 95 0.84 1.44 6.71
CA HIS A 95 0.48 2.38 5.64
C HIS A 95 -0.46 1.74 4.62
N VAL A 96 -0.19 0.50 4.23
CA VAL A 96 -1.02 -0.23 3.27
C VAL A 96 -2.43 -0.45 3.83
N LEU A 97 -2.52 -0.91 5.08
CA LEU A 97 -3.82 -1.13 5.74
C LEU A 97 -4.59 0.17 5.94
N HIS A 98 -3.92 1.23 6.35
CA HIS A 98 -4.52 2.54 6.53
C HIS A 98 -5.14 3.06 5.22
N PHE A 99 -4.38 2.97 4.13
CA PHE A 99 -4.87 3.37 2.81
C PHE A 99 -6.07 2.52 2.38
N PHE A 100 -5.97 1.20 2.55
CA PHE A 100 -7.05 0.28 2.18
C PHE A 100 -8.33 0.61 2.95
N MET A 101 -8.25 0.78 4.26
CA MET A 101 -9.42 1.06 5.10
C MET A 101 -10.05 2.41 4.76
N LYS A 102 -9.22 3.44 4.54
CA LYS A 102 -9.73 4.76 4.13
C LYS A 102 -10.37 4.73 2.76
N SER A 103 -9.77 4.02 1.83
CA SER A 103 -10.31 3.87 0.47
C SER A 103 -11.62 3.12 0.47
N ALA A 104 -11.73 2.06 1.27
CA ALA A 104 -12.97 1.31 1.43
C ALA A 104 -14.08 2.18 2.00
N ALA A 105 -13.78 2.98 3.03
CA ALA A 105 -14.75 3.89 3.63
C ALA A 105 -15.22 4.96 2.63
N LYS A 106 -14.31 5.53 1.85
CA LYS A 106 -14.64 6.52 0.81
C LYS A 106 -15.49 5.90 -0.30
N THR A 107 -15.14 4.69 -0.72
CA THR A 107 -15.89 3.97 -1.75
C THR A 107 -17.30 3.67 -1.30
N ALA A 108 -17.48 3.27 -0.04
CA ALA A 108 -18.79 3.04 0.55
C ALA A 108 -19.63 4.32 0.55
N LYS A 109 -19.06 5.47 0.91
CA LYS A 109 -19.75 6.75 0.90
C LYS A 109 -20.15 7.17 -0.52
N ILE A 110 -19.28 6.97 -1.49
CA ILE A 110 -19.58 7.24 -2.90
C ILE A 110 -20.73 6.34 -3.36
N GLY A 111 -20.68 5.06 -3.01
CA GLY A 111 -21.75 4.12 -3.33
C GLY A 111 -23.09 4.55 -2.79
N GLU A 112 -23.13 4.94 -1.51
CA GLU A 112 -24.34 5.44 -0.87
C GLU A 112 -24.87 6.70 -1.57
N LYS A 113 -23.98 7.64 -1.90
CA LYS A 113 -24.33 8.90 -2.54
C LYS A 113 -24.98 8.72 -3.89
N TYR A 114 -24.55 7.74 -4.68
CA TYR A 114 -25.00 7.54 -6.04
C TYR A 114 -25.93 6.32 -6.23
N GLN A 115 -26.20 5.58 -5.17
CA GLN A 115 -26.99 4.34 -5.22
C GLN A 115 -28.36 4.55 -5.85
N GLY A 116 -29.08 5.58 -5.42
CA GLY A 116 -30.41 5.89 -5.96
C GLY A 116 -30.38 6.18 -7.46
N THR A 117 -29.39 6.94 -7.90
CA THR A 117 -29.21 7.28 -9.31
C THR A 117 -28.87 6.06 -10.16
N VAL A 118 -27.98 5.21 -9.66
CA VAL A 118 -27.59 3.97 -10.36
C VAL A 118 -28.79 3.04 -10.48
N GLU A 119 -29.56 2.85 -9.40
CA GLU A 119 -30.78 2.02 -9.40
C GLU A 119 -31.81 2.55 -10.39
N GLU A 120 -32.02 3.87 -10.44
CA GLU A 120 -32.95 4.48 -11.37
C GLU A 120 -32.54 4.29 -12.83
N LEU A 121 -31.23 4.50 -13.13
CA LEU A 121 -30.71 4.27 -14.47
C LEU A 121 -30.83 2.79 -14.88
N THR A 122 -30.57 1.87 -13.99
CA THR A 122 -30.72 0.44 -14.24
C THR A 122 -32.19 0.09 -14.53
N ARG A 123 -33.10 0.64 -13.73
CA ARG A 123 -34.56 0.43 -13.94
C ARG A 123 -35.00 0.97 -15.27
N LEU A 124 -34.58 2.18 -15.67
CA LEU A 124 -34.93 2.78 -16.96
C LEU A 124 -34.38 1.94 -18.12
N SER A 125 -33.15 1.44 -18.00
CA SER A 125 -32.55 0.57 -19.01
C SER A 125 -33.36 -0.73 -19.18
N GLN A 126 -33.75 -1.35 -18.07
CA GLN A 126 -34.56 -2.57 -18.08
C GLN A 126 -35.97 -2.32 -18.65
N SER A 127 -36.54 -1.17 -18.30
CA SER A 127 -37.88 -0.78 -18.84
C SER A 127 -37.84 -0.59 -20.36
N GLN A 128 -36.79 0.02 -20.90
CA GLN A 128 -36.62 0.18 -22.35
C GLN A 128 -36.45 -1.20 -23.03
N THR A 129 -35.66 -2.09 -22.45
CA THR A 129 -35.48 -3.43 -22.96
C THR A 129 -36.78 -4.22 -22.94
N GLY A 130 -37.58 -4.08 -21.88
CA GLY A 130 -38.86 -4.70 -21.75
C GLY A 130 -39.90 -4.17 -22.76
N ALA A 131 -39.83 -2.89 -23.11
CA ALA A 131 -40.73 -2.27 -24.06
C ALA A 131 -40.49 -2.72 -25.51
N GLU A 132 -39.33 -3.20 -25.84
CA GLU A 132 -38.97 -3.72 -27.15
C GLU A 132 -39.49 -5.14 -27.38
N ASN A 133 -39.93 -5.82 -26.35
CA ASN A 133 -40.48 -7.15 -26.40
C ASN A 133 -42.00 -7.09 -26.42
#